data_2ddbbd7ea7c1f497325ccac77cb004db
#
_entry.id   2ddbbd7ea7c1f497325ccac77cb004db
#
_cell.length_a   1.000
_cell.length_b   1.000
_cell.length_c   1.000
_cell.angle_alpha   90.00
_cell.angle_beta   90.00
_cell.angle_gamma   90.00
#
_symmetry.space_group_name_H-M   'P 1'
#
loop_
_entity.id
_entity.type
_entity.pdbx_description
1 polymer ?
#
loop_
_entity_poly.entity_id
_entity_poly.type
_entity_poly.pdbx_seq_one_letter_code
_entity_poly.pdbx_strand_id
1 'polypeptide(L)'
;SIAEPYIRSRAIRHLEKGRVVIFGCGTGNPFFSTDTTTALRAVEVSADIMFKATMVDGVYDKDPHKYPDAKKYETLTFTKVLEDRLAVMDGTAATLCRDNKLPILVFDLADPDNIARAVQGENVGTLVYEG
;
A
#
# COMPACT_ATOMS: atom_id res chain seq x y z
N SER A 1 5.71 14.64 -9.25
CA SER A 1 5.50 13.33 -9.84
C SER A 1 4.03 13.11 -10.17
N ILE A 2 3.76 12.25 -11.13
CA ILE A 2 2.39 11.95 -11.57
C ILE A 2 1.60 11.25 -10.44
N ALA A 3 2.29 10.51 -9.58
CA ALA A 3 1.65 9.74 -8.52
C ALA A 3 1.08 10.61 -7.39
N GLU A 4 1.73 11.72 -7.06
CA GLU A 4 1.24 12.59 -5.99
C GLU A 4 -0.12 13.23 -6.30
N PRO A 5 -0.33 13.84 -7.49
CA PRO A 5 -1.65 14.30 -7.86
C PRO A 5 -2.69 13.17 -7.90
N TYR A 6 -2.27 11.97 -8.33
CA TYR A 6 -3.15 10.81 -8.37
C TYR A 6 -3.64 10.44 -6.97
N ILE A 7 -2.72 10.31 -6.01
CA ILE A 7 -3.06 10.00 -4.61
C ILE A 7 -3.99 11.07 -4.03
N ARG A 8 -3.66 12.33 -4.26
CA ARG A 8 -4.43 13.44 -3.69
C ARG A 8 -5.88 13.43 -4.20
N SER A 9 -6.08 13.27 -5.49
CA SER A 9 -7.42 13.18 -6.08
C SER A 9 -8.19 12.00 -5.52
N ARG A 10 -7.52 10.84 -5.40
CA ARG A 10 -8.14 9.64 -4.84
C ARG A 10 -8.52 9.84 -3.38
N ALA A 11 -7.62 10.39 -2.56
CA ALA A 11 -7.87 10.60 -1.13
C ALA A 11 -9.05 11.54 -0.90
N ILE A 12 -9.16 12.61 -1.68
CA ILE A 12 -10.30 13.51 -1.59
C ILE A 12 -11.60 12.74 -1.84
N ARG A 13 -11.63 11.91 -2.89
CA ARG A 13 -12.81 11.09 -3.16
C ARG A 13 -13.11 10.08 -2.05
N HIS A 14 -12.07 9.51 -1.45
CA HIS A 14 -12.24 8.56 -0.35
C HIS A 14 -12.87 9.22 0.87
N LEU A 15 -12.42 10.42 1.21
CA LEU A 15 -13.00 11.18 2.30
C LEU A 15 -14.49 11.45 2.05
N GLU A 16 -14.85 11.83 0.84
CA GLU A 16 -16.23 12.09 0.46
C GLU A 16 -17.08 10.82 0.47
N LYS A 17 -16.53 9.69 0.05
CA LYS A 17 -17.25 8.44 -0.10
C LYS A 17 -17.02 7.44 1.03
N GLY A 18 -16.05 7.66 1.89
CA GLY A 18 -15.72 6.75 2.98
C GLY A 18 -15.19 5.39 2.52
N ARG A 19 -14.49 5.33 1.39
CA ARG A 19 -14.06 4.06 0.76
C ARG A 19 -12.57 3.78 0.91
N VAL A 20 -12.04 3.95 2.10
CA VAL A 20 -10.65 3.61 2.41
C VAL A 20 -10.64 2.38 3.31
N VAL A 21 -9.86 1.37 2.91
CA VAL A 21 -9.65 0.18 3.73
C VAL A 21 -8.24 0.27 4.32
N ILE A 22 -8.15 0.15 5.63
CA ILE A 22 -6.88 0.21 6.35
C ILE A 22 -6.53 -1.19 6.82
N PHE A 23 -5.34 -1.65 6.47
CA PHE A 23 -4.80 -2.92 6.91
C PHE A 23 -3.55 -2.68 7.75
N GLY A 24 -3.60 -3.07 9.02
CA GLY A 24 -2.44 -3.04 9.88
C GLY A 24 -1.69 -4.36 9.79
N CYS A 25 -0.39 -4.30 9.53
CA CYS A 25 0.43 -5.50 9.48
C CYS A 25 0.67 -5.98 10.91
N GLY A 26 -0.10 -6.96 11.34
CA GLY A 26 0.01 -7.49 12.68
C GLY A 26 1.29 -8.29 12.87
N THR A 27 1.80 -8.25 14.08
CA THR A 27 2.99 -8.99 14.46
C THR A 27 2.59 -10.39 14.92
N GLY A 28 2.67 -11.36 14.02
CA GLY A 28 2.61 -12.76 14.37
C GLY A 28 1.28 -13.28 14.91
N ASN A 29 0.19 -12.55 14.78
CA ASN A 29 -1.12 -13.06 15.20
C ASN A 29 -1.68 -13.94 14.08
N PRO A 30 -1.86 -15.25 14.33
CA PRO A 30 -2.33 -16.18 13.30
C PRO A 30 -3.77 -15.93 12.85
N PHE A 31 -4.53 -15.12 13.56
CA PHE A 31 -5.91 -14.80 13.22
C PHE A 31 -6.05 -13.53 12.41
N PHE A 32 -4.96 -12.84 12.13
CA PHE A 32 -5.03 -11.66 11.27
C PHE A 32 -5.30 -12.09 9.83
N SER A 33 -6.07 -11.25 9.15
CA SER A 33 -6.33 -11.43 7.73
C SER A 33 -5.02 -11.38 6.94
N THR A 34 -4.90 -12.25 5.96
CA THR A 34 -3.80 -12.20 5.01
C THR A 34 -3.98 -11.00 4.09
N ASP A 35 -2.93 -10.62 3.37
CA ASP A 35 -3.01 -9.57 2.35
C ASP A 35 -4.11 -9.90 1.33
N THR A 36 -4.22 -11.18 0.93
CA THR A 36 -5.23 -11.62 -0.03
C THR A 36 -6.64 -11.40 0.51
N THR A 37 -6.89 -11.79 1.77
CA THR A 37 -8.20 -11.61 2.39
C THR A 37 -8.58 -10.15 2.48
N THR A 38 -7.63 -9.30 2.87
CA THR A 38 -7.87 -7.86 2.96
C THR A 38 -8.14 -7.25 1.60
N ALA A 39 -7.40 -7.66 0.58
CA ALA A 39 -7.60 -7.19 -0.79
C ALA A 39 -8.97 -7.61 -1.31
N LEU A 40 -9.40 -8.85 -1.04
CA LEU A 40 -10.74 -9.32 -1.41
C LEU A 40 -11.83 -8.47 -0.77
N ARG A 41 -11.68 -8.15 0.53
CA ARG A 41 -12.61 -7.28 1.23
C ARG A 41 -12.66 -5.90 0.61
N ALA A 42 -11.50 -5.34 0.29
CA ALA A 42 -11.41 -4.02 -0.32
C ALA A 42 -12.13 -4.00 -1.68
N VAL A 43 -11.95 -5.05 -2.47
CA VAL A 43 -12.65 -5.18 -3.75
C VAL A 43 -14.16 -5.31 -3.54
N GLU A 44 -14.59 -6.12 -2.58
CA GLU A 44 -16.02 -6.32 -2.29
C GLU A 44 -16.74 -5.04 -1.91
N VAL A 45 -16.08 -4.16 -1.14
CA VAL A 45 -16.67 -2.90 -0.72
C VAL A 45 -16.39 -1.76 -1.70
N SER A 46 -15.80 -2.07 -2.85
CA SER A 46 -15.43 -1.09 -3.87
C SER A 46 -14.53 0.01 -3.31
N ALA A 47 -13.58 -0.37 -2.48
CA ALA A 47 -12.60 0.58 -1.96
C ALA A 47 -11.78 1.16 -3.10
N ASP A 48 -11.41 2.42 -2.98
CA ASP A 48 -10.59 3.10 -3.98
C ASP A 48 -9.09 2.97 -3.67
N ILE A 49 -8.75 2.68 -2.43
CA ILE A 49 -7.36 2.49 -2.01
C ILE A 49 -7.31 1.62 -0.75
N MET A 50 -6.22 0.90 -0.59
CA MET A 50 -5.93 0.13 0.62
C MET A 50 -4.69 0.72 1.28
N PHE A 51 -4.77 1.01 2.57
CA PHE A 51 -3.63 1.45 3.35
C PHE A 51 -3.01 0.26 4.05
N LYS A 52 -1.73 0.04 3.81
CA LYS A 52 -0.98 -1.02 4.47
C LYS A 52 0.06 -0.41 5.39
N ALA A 53 -0.23 -0.41 6.68
CA ALA A 53 0.68 0.08 7.69
C ALA A 53 1.61 -1.04 8.13
N THR A 54 2.92 -0.81 8.05
CA THR A 54 3.95 -1.81 8.34
C THR A 54 4.98 -1.27 9.31
N MET A 55 5.99 -2.09 9.61
CA MET A 55 7.10 -1.67 10.46
C MET A 55 8.23 -1.02 9.64
N VAL A 56 8.06 -0.88 8.33
CA VAL A 56 8.99 -0.18 7.44
C VAL A 56 8.28 0.99 6.81
N ASP A 57 9.05 2.01 6.42
CA ASP A 57 8.49 3.27 5.92
C ASP A 57 8.10 3.24 4.44
N GLY A 58 8.20 2.09 3.80
CA GLY A 58 7.81 1.94 2.40
C GLY A 58 8.39 0.66 1.82
N VAL A 59 8.45 0.60 0.50
CA VAL A 59 9.00 -0.54 -0.23
C VAL A 59 10.37 -0.18 -0.77
N TYR A 60 11.33 -1.07 -0.58
CA TYR A 60 12.71 -0.88 -1.00
C TYR A 60 13.08 -1.86 -2.11
N ASP A 61 14.09 -1.52 -2.90
CA ASP A 61 14.62 -2.39 -3.95
C ASP A 61 15.31 -3.63 -3.37
N LYS A 62 15.78 -3.56 -2.13
CA LYS A 62 16.35 -4.66 -1.38
C LYS A 62 16.21 -4.37 0.11
N ASP A 63 16.52 -5.34 0.95
CA ASP A 63 16.31 -5.24 2.40
C ASP A 63 17.16 -4.10 3.00
N PRO A 64 16.53 -3.02 3.50
CA PRO A 64 17.29 -1.91 4.07
C PRO A 64 18.01 -2.26 5.37
N HIS A 65 17.62 -3.35 6.05
CA HIS A 65 18.30 -3.81 7.24
C HIS A 65 19.60 -4.53 6.92
N LYS A 66 19.71 -5.08 5.72
CA LYS A 66 20.91 -5.81 5.26
C LYS A 66 21.82 -4.97 4.39
N TYR A 67 21.25 -4.04 3.63
CA TYR A 67 21.96 -3.28 2.62
C TYR A 67 21.81 -1.79 2.87
N PRO A 68 22.89 -1.09 3.29
CA PRO A 68 22.82 0.34 3.54
C PRO A 68 22.52 1.17 2.30
N ASP A 69 22.74 0.61 1.10
CA ASP A 69 22.48 1.28 -0.16
C ASP A 69 21.08 0.98 -0.71
N ALA A 70 20.24 0.31 0.06
CA ALA A 70 18.85 0.06 -0.34
C ALA A 70 18.11 1.38 -0.57
N LYS A 71 17.34 1.45 -1.65
CA LYS A 71 16.60 2.67 -2.02
C LYS A 71 15.11 2.43 -1.93
N LYS A 72 14.41 3.37 -1.29
CA LYS A 72 12.97 3.32 -1.18
C LYS A 72 12.34 3.80 -2.48
N TYR A 73 11.32 3.07 -2.94
CA TYR A 73 10.48 3.54 -4.03
C TYR A 73 9.47 4.56 -3.53
N GLU A 74 9.30 5.63 -4.25
CA GLU A 74 8.19 6.55 -4.00
C GLU A 74 6.92 6.00 -4.62
N THR A 75 7.02 5.50 -5.84
CA THR A 75 5.93 4.86 -6.56
C THR A 75 6.42 3.57 -7.20
N LEU A 76 5.49 2.64 -7.42
CA LEU A 76 5.83 1.30 -7.86
C LEU A 76 4.60 0.68 -8.51
N THR A 77 4.80 -0.08 -9.60
CA THR A 77 3.70 -0.81 -10.21
C THR A 77 3.59 -2.21 -9.61
N PHE A 78 2.38 -2.79 -9.63
CA PHE A 78 2.21 -4.17 -9.20
C PHE A 78 2.99 -5.14 -10.10
N THR A 79 3.08 -4.82 -11.37
CA THR A 79 3.87 -5.63 -12.32
C THR A 79 5.33 -5.71 -11.85
N LYS A 80 5.92 -4.58 -11.45
CA LYS A 80 7.29 -4.57 -10.95
C LYS A 80 7.43 -5.34 -9.63
N VAL A 81 6.45 -5.22 -8.75
CA VAL A 81 6.41 -6.01 -7.50
C VAL A 81 6.51 -7.49 -7.82
N LEU A 82 5.73 -7.95 -8.80
CA LEU A 82 5.71 -9.37 -9.20
C LEU A 82 7.00 -9.78 -9.90
N GLU A 83 7.47 -8.98 -10.86
CA GLU A 83 8.69 -9.30 -11.62
C GLU A 83 9.92 -9.36 -10.73
N ASP A 84 10.09 -8.40 -9.86
CA ASP A 84 11.27 -8.27 -9.00
C ASP A 84 11.10 -8.99 -7.66
N ARG A 85 9.94 -9.60 -7.42
CA ARG A 85 9.61 -10.31 -6.17
C ARG A 85 9.86 -9.44 -4.95
N LEU A 86 9.40 -8.21 -5.01
CA LEU A 86 9.58 -7.26 -3.93
C LEU A 86 8.73 -7.61 -2.70
N ALA A 87 9.26 -7.35 -1.52
CA ALA A 87 8.61 -7.70 -0.26
C ALA A 87 7.52 -6.68 0.10
N VAL A 88 6.39 -6.75 -0.57
CA VAL A 88 5.20 -5.93 -0.30
C VAL A 88 4.08 -6.80 0.21
N MET A 89 3.75 -7.84 -0.56
CA MET A 89 2.66 -8.77 -0.30
C MET A 89 2.92 -10.02 -1.13
N ASP A 90 2.16 -11.08 -0.89
CA ASP A 90 2.29 -12.27 -1.72
C ASP A 90 1.77 -12.04 -3.14
N GLY A 91 2.18 -12.92 -4.06
CA GLY A 91 1.87 -12.77 -5.48
C GLY A 91 0.37 -12.81 -5.78
N THR A 92 -0.40 -13.58 -5.00
CA THR A 92 -1.84 -13.67 -5.18
C THR A 92 -2.50 -12.34 -4.85
N ALA A 93 -2.13 -11.71 -3.73
CA ALA A 93 -2.66 -10.41 -3.34
C ALA A 93 -2.27 -9.33 -4.34
N ALA A 94 -1.00 -9.32 -4.78
CA ALA A 94 -0.53 -8.35 -5.76
C ALA A 94 -1.28 -8.47 -7.09
N THR A 95 -1.51 -9.69 -7.55
CA THR A 95 -2.25 -9.94 -8.78
C THR A 95 -3.70 -9.47 -8.65
N LEU A 96 -4.33 -9.77 -7.52
CA LEU A 96 -5.71 -9.35 -7.26
C LEU A 96 -5.83 -7.82 -7.27
N CYS A 97 -4.93 -7.14 -6.61
CA CYS A 97 -4.94 -5.68 -6.58
C CYS A 97 -4.67 -5.08 -7.97
N ARG A 98 -3.71 -5.67 -8.70
CA ARG A 98 -3.42 -5.22 -10.07
C ARG A 98 -4.63 -5.35 -10.98
N ASP A 99 -5.25 -6.53 -10.97
CA ASP A 99 -6.36 -6.84 -11.87
C ASP A 99 -7.61 -6.01 -11.56
N ASN A 100 -7.78 -5.61 -10.32
CA ASN A 100 -8.90 -4.78 -9.89
C ASN A 100 -8.54 -3.30 -9.78
N LYS A 101 -7.33 -2.93 -10.17
CA LYS A 101 -6.84 -1.54 -10.12
C LYS A 101 -7.04 -0.90 -8.74
N LEU A 102 -6.73 -1.68 -7.71
CA LEU A 102 -6.80 -1.24 -6.31
C LEU A 102 -5.41 -0.81 -5.87
N PRO A 103 -5.14 0.49 -5.76
CA PRO A 103 -3.84 0.94 -5.30
C PRO A 103 -3.63 0.69 -3.82
N ILE A 104 -2.37 0.55 -3.42
CA ILE A 104 -2.00 0.32 -2.04
C ILE A 104 -0.96 1.37 -1.65
N LEU A 105 -1.17 2.02 -0.51
CA LEU A 105 -0.17 2.89 0.08
C LEU A 105 0.47 2.17 1.26
N VAL A 106 1.77 1.90 1.14
CA VAL A 106 2.56 1.21 2.18
C VAL A 106 3.31 2.27 2.97
N PHE A 107 3.15 2.28 4.29
CA PHE A 107 3.77 3.31 5.13
C PHE A 107 4.06 2.79 6.53
N ASP A 108 4.81 3.59 7.30
CA ASP A 108 5.26 3.23 8.65
C ASP A 108 4.13 3.37 9.66
N LEU A 109 3.86 2.28 10.36
CA LEU A 109 2.86 2.24 11.44
C LEU A 109 3.31 3.04 12.68
N ALA A 110 4.62 3.18 12.87
CA ALA A 110 5.16 3.82 14.07
C ALA A 110 4.86 5.31 14.16
N ASP A 111 4.63 5.98 13.03
CA ASP A 111 4.27 7.41 13.03
C ASP A 111 2.74 7.53 13.00
N PRO A 112 2.10 7.94 14.11
CA PRO A 112 0.64 8.00 14.17
C PRO A 112 0.03 9.05 13.25
N ASP A 113 0.80 10.03 12.80
CA ASP A 113 0.30 11.06 11.90
C ASP A 113 0.18 10.58 10.45
N ASN A 114 0.80 9.45 10.12
CA ASN A 114 0.81 8.97 8.73
C ASN A 114 -0.58 8.63 8.20
N ILE A 115 -1.44 8.06 9.03
CA ILE A 115 -2.81 7.73 8.59
C ILE A 115 -3.56 9.01 8.21
N ALA A 116 -3.51 10.02 9.07
CA ALA A 116 -4.18 11.29 8.81
C ALA A 116 -3.63 11.97 7.55
N ARG A 117 -2.31 11.97 7.39
CA ARG A 117 -1.66 12.55 6.20
C ARG A 117 -2.02 11.78 4.93
N ALA A 118 -2.04 10.46 5.01
CA ALA A 118 -2.43 9.61 3.87
C ALA A 118 -3.88 9.87 3.45
N VAL A 119 -4.79 10.01 4.41
CA VAL A 119 -6.18 10.34 4.14
C VAL A 119 -6.30 11.69 3.45
N GLN A 120 -5.40 12.62 3.75
CA GLN A 120 -5.35 13.94 3.11
C GLN A 120 -4.71 13.91 1.70
N GLY A 121 -4.24 12.75 1.26
CA GLY A 121 -3.67 12.59 -0.08
C GLY A 121 -2.16 12.68 -0.16
N GLU A 122 -1.47 12.69 0.98
CA GLU A 122 -0.02 12.70 0.99
C GLU A 122 0.55 11.30 0.79
N ASN A 123 1.60 11.18 -0.01
CA ASN A 123 2.35 9.95 -0.12
C ASN A 123 3.35 9.87 1.03
N VAL A 124 2.97 9.18 2.11
CA VAL A 124 3.80 9.04 3.31
C VAL A 124 4.67 7.80 3.28
N GLY A 125 4.74 7.11 2.16
CA GLY A 125 5.54 5.89 2.01
C GLY A 125 5.75 5.55 0.55
N THR A 126 5.26 4.38 0.13
CA THR A 126 5.32 3.93 -1.26
C THR A 126 3.92 3.69 -1.78
N LEU A 127 3.56 4.32 -2.88
CA LEU A 127 2.31 4.05 -3.58
C LEU A 127 2.54 2.95 -4.61
N VAL A 128 1.81 1.84 -4.46
CA VAL A 128 1.80 0.74 -5.42
C VAL A 128 0.49 0.82 -6.21
N TYR A 129 0.60 0.87 -7.53
CA TYR A 129 -0.57 1.02 -8.39
C TYR A 129 -0.32 0.39 -9.76
N GLU A 130 -1.37 0.31 -10.57
CA GLU A 130 -1.25 -0.12 -11.96
C GLU A 130 -2.05 0.86 -12.81
N GLY A 131 -1.40 1.41 -13.77
CA GLY A 131 -1.96 2.47 -14.62
C GLY A 131 -2.98 2.00 -15.65
#